data_65fcd908c43a977f338deb6320f7bde8
#
_entry.id   65fcd908c43a977f338deb6320f7bde8
#
_cell.length_a   1.000
_cell.length_b   1.000
_cell.length_c   1.000
_cell.angle_alpha   90.00
_cell.angle_beta   90.00
_cell.angle_gamma   90.00
#
_symmetry.space_group_name_H-M   'P 1'
#
loop_
_entity.id
_entity.type
_entity.pdbx_description
1 polymer ?
#
loop_
_entity_poly.entity_id
_entity_poly.type
_entity_poly.pdbx_seq_one_letter_code
_entity_poly.pdbx_strand_id
1 'polypeptide(L)'
;SLLDYISSNVDELDACRKYMVHVTSPTRVDLVSCLNFDRMRETLAIVEAQIPEFSYDTYMDHERFLIALQAKFLPGDDRELLLKFAGTVESGTVAQYGDDGVTQKATVKSGISSKTDAIVPNPVILAPYRTFLEVEQPESSFIFRMRDSDRGGVSCALFEADGGAWRNEAMSDVAAYIIKQLSGRNLPE
;
A
#
# COMPACT_ATOMS: atom_id res chain seq x y z
N SER A 1 21.03 -7.85 2.18
CA SER A 1 20.37 -6.65 1.60
C SER A 1 21.28 -5.96 0.59
N LEU A 2 20.76 -5.02 -0.21
CA LEU A 2 21.55 -4.19 -1.13
C LEU A 2 22.65 -3.42 -0.38
N LEU A 3 22.31 -2.91 0.79
CA LEU A 3 23.23 -2.15 1.63
C LEU A 3 24.39 -3.01 2.12
N ASP A 4 24.15 -4.26 2.45
CA ASP A 4 25.20 -5.19 2.87
C ASP A 4 26.09 -5.59 1.69
N TYR A 5 25.49 -5.78 0.50
CA TYR A 5 26.23 -6.02 -0.73
C TYR A 5 27.20 -4.87 -1.05
N ILE A 6 26.71 -3.62 -1.00
CA ILE A 6 27.55 -2.43 -1.21
C ILE A 6 28.65 -2.36 -0.13
N SER A 7 28.31 -2.56 1.15
CA SER A 7 29.28 -2.43 2.25
C SER A 7 30.33 -3.55 2.30
N SER A 8 29.98 -4.75 1.82
CA SER A 8 30.92 -5.88 1.77
C SER A 8 31.96 -5.74 0.67
N ASN A 9 31.70 -4.91 -0.32
CA ASN A 9 32.55 -4.66 -1.49
C ASN A 9 33.08 -5.93 -2.16
N VAL A 10 32.26 -6.99 -2.16
CA VAL A 10 32.64 -8.35 -2.62
C VAL A 10 33.06 -8.37 -4.09
N ASP A 11 32.46 -7.51 -4.90
CA ASP A 11 32.74 -7.40 -6.34
C ASP A 11 33.62 -6.18 -6.65
N GLU A 12 34.36 -5.68 -5.65
CA GLU A 12 35.29 -4.56 -5.79
C GLU A 12 34.63 -3.34 -6.48
N LEU A 13 33.44 -2.98 -6.03
CA LEU A 13 32.65 -1.86 -6.58
C LEU A 13 33.46 -0.54 -6.62
N ASP A 14 34.37 -0.35 -5.69
CA ASP A 14 35.26 0.83 -5.61
C ASP A 14 36.23 0.88 -6.80
N ALA A 15 36.72 -0.27 -7.26
CA ALA A 15 37.62 -0.37 -8.43
C ALA A 15 36.87 -0.03 -9.74
N CYS A 16 35.56 -0.25 -9.77
CA CYS A 16 34.71 0.01 -10.93
C CYS A 16 34.27 1.48 -11.09
N ARG A 17 34.84 2.40 -10.30
CA ARG A 17 34.60 3.86 -10.44
C ARG A 17 33.14 4.25 -10.33
N LYS A 18 32.66 4.64 -9.17
CA LYS A 18 31.36 5.28 -8.94
C LYS A 18 30.18 4.47 -9.48
N TYR A 19 29.35 4.06 -8.63
CA TYR A 19 28.03 3.51 -8.92
C TYR A 19 26.95 4.49 -8.50
N MET A 20 25.73 4.26 -8.93
CA MET A 20 24.55 5.03 -8.55
C MET A 20 23.48 4.07 -8.07
N VAL A 21 22.89 4.40 -6.93
CA VAL A 21 21.65 3.76 -6.46
C VAL A 21 20.48 4.54 -7.05
N HIS A 22 19.61 3.86 -7.78
CA HIS A 22 18.48 4.45 -8.46
C HIS A 22 17.17 3.83 -7.95
N VAL A 23 16.34 4.61 -7.29
CA VAL A 23 14.98 4.23 -6.93
C VAL A 23 14.10 4.42 -8.16
N THR A 24 13.75 3.33 -8.82
CA THR A 24 13.03 3.34 -10.11
C THR A 24 11.52 3.25 -9.94
N SER A 25 11.07 2.71 -8.81
CA SER A 25 9.65 2.65 -8.43
C SER A 25 9.50 2.54 -6.91
N PRO A 26 8.30 2.64 -6.36
CA PRO A 26 8.07 2.40 -4.93
C PRO A 26 8.54 1.04 -4.42
N THR A 27 8.71 0.08 -5.32
CA THR A 27 9.04 -1.31 -4.98
C THR A 27 10.35 -1.79 -5.59
N ARG A 28 11.10 -0.90 -6.27
CA ARG A 28 12.32 -1.31 -6.96
C ARG A 28 13.45 -0.31 -6.84
N VAL A 29 14.61 -0.84 -6.51
CA VAL A 29 15.87 -0.11 -6.44
C VAL A 29 16.92 -0.82 -7.29
N ASP A 30 17.54 -0.11 -8.21
CA ASP A 30 18.60 -0.60 -9.06
C ASP A 30 19.95 -0.01 -8.62
N LEU A 31 20.98 -0.85 -8.53
CA LEU A 31 22.37 -0.44 -8.45
C LEU A 31 22.96 -0.48 -9.85
N VAL A 32 23.41 0.65 -10.34
CA VAL A 32 23.92 0.77 -11.71
C VAL A 32 25.30 1.41 -11.75
N SER A 33 26.10 1.04 -12.74
CA SER A 33 27.40 1.66 -12.98
C SER A 33 27.27 3.13 -13.42
N CYS A 34 28.35 3.88 -13.36
CA CYS A 34 28.45 5.11 -14.15
C CYS A 34 28.40 4.81 -15.65
N LEU A 35 28.16 5.83 -16.46
CA LEU A 35 28.18 5.68 -17.90
C LEU A 35 29.56 5.18 -18.36
N ASN A 36 29.57 4.10 -19.13
CA ASN A 36 30.75 3.59 -19.79
C ASN A 36 31.09 4.46 -21.04
N PHE A 37 32.11 4.06 -21.78
CA PHE A 37 32.57 4.77 -22.98
C PHE A 37 31.48 4.89 -24.06
N ASP A 38 30.60 3.90 -24.18
CA ASP A 38 29.47 3.87 -25.10
C ASP A 38 28.22 4.60 -24.57
N ARG A 39 28.35 5.32 -23.44
CA ARG A 39 27.25 6.00 -22.73
C ARG A 39 26.14 5.06 -22.26
N MET A 40 26.50 3.82 -22.00
CA MET A 40 25.60 2.80 -21.43
C MET A 40 25.88 2.62 -19.93
N ARG A 41 24.92 2.11 -19.20
CA ARG A 41 25.05 1.69 -17.80
C ARG A 41 24.90 0.18 -17.69
N GLU A 42 25.67 -0.41 -16.83
CA GLU A 42 25.50 -1.80 -16.42
C GLU A 42 24.64 -1.84 -15.16
N THR A 43 23.69 -2.77 -15.10
CA THR A 43 22.93 -3.05 -13.89
C THR A 43 23.71 -4.07 -13.06
N LEU A 44 24.17 -3.64 -11.89
CA LEU A 44 24.99 -4.44 -10.99
C LEU A 44 24.13 -5.27 -10.04
N ALA A 45 23.03 -4.69 -9.54
CA ALA A 45 22.06 -5.39 -8.69
C ALA A 45 20.67 -4.80 -8.84
N ILE A 46 19.65 -5.62 -8.60
CA ILE A 46 18.25 -5.21 -8.55
C ILE A 46 17.67 -5.72 -7.24
N VAL A 47 16.93 -4.87 -6.54
CA VAL A 47 16.19 -5.23 -5.34
C VAL A 47 14.73 -4.86 -5.53
N GLU A 48 13.85 -5.81 -5.25
CA GLU A 48 12.41 -5.63 -5.33
C GLU A 48 11.76 -5.95 -3.99
N ALA A 49 10.84 -5.09 -3.56
CA ALA A 49 10.04 -5.30 -2.36
C ALA A 49 9.03 -6.43 -2.57
N GLN A 50 8.96 -7.33 -1.60
CA GLN A 50 7.94 -8.38 -1.56
C GLN A 50 6.72 -7.82 -0.83
N ILE A 51 5.74 -7.32 -1.59
CA ILE A 51 4.52 -6.72 -1.04
C ILE A 51 3.31 -7.63 -1.20
N PRO A 52 2.34 -7.60 -0.26
CA PRO A 52 1.11 -8.35 -0.40
C PRO A 52 0.22 -7.74 -1.48
N GLU A 53 -0.27 -8.56 -2.39
CA GLU A 53 -1.17 -8.12 -3.45
C GLU A 53 -2.56 -7.75 -2.91
N PHE A 54 -3.07 -6.56 -3.23
CA PHE A 54 -4.44 -6.15 -2.98
C PHE A 54 -5.07 -5.65 -4.27
N SER A 55 -6.30 -6.10 -4.57
CA SER A 55 -7.02 -5.73 -5.79
C SER A 55 -7.87 -4.48 -5.54
N TYR A 56 -7.31 -3.30 -5.87
CA TYR A 56 -8.07 -2.05 -5.87
C TYR A 56 -9.07 -2.03 -7.02
N ASP A 57 -10.06 -1.13 -6.94
CA ASP A 57 -11.08 -0.90 -7.97
C ASP A 57 -11.92 -2.15 -8.33
N THR A 58 -11.84 -3.18 -7.47
CA THR A 58 -12.47 -4.47 -7.69
C THR A 58 -13.27 -4.89 -6.47
N TYR A 59 -14.54 -5.26 -6.69
CA TYR A 59 -15.38 -5.81 -5.64
C TYR A 59 -14.94 -7.24 -5.29
N MET A 60 -14.79 -7.49 -4.00
CA MET A 60 -14.54 -8.82 -3.44
C MET A 60 -15.60 -9.15 -2.40
N ASP A 61 -15.75 -10.44 -2.09
CA ASP A 61 -16.68 -10.86 -1.04
C ASP A 61 -16.27 -10.27 0.31
N HIS A 62 -17.24 -10.13 1.18
CA HIS A 62 -17.11 -9.45 2.46
C HIS A 62 -16.03 -10.08 3.35
N GLU A 63 -16.00 -11.40 3.52
CA GLU A 63 -15.03 -12.07 4.38
C GLU A 63 -13.61 -11.88 3.85
N ARG A 64 -13.41 -12.06 2.55
CA ARG A 64 -12.13 -11.82 1.89
C ARG A 64 -11.67 -10.38 2.05
N PHE A 65 -12.59 -9.41 1.98
CA PHE A 65 -12.29 -8.00 2.20
C PHE A 65 -11.79 -7.75 3.62
N LEU A 66 -12.49 -8.26 4.64
CA LEU A 66 -12.09 -8.10 6.04
C LEU A 66 -10.70 -8.71 6.32
N ILE A 67 -10.44 -9.91 5.80
CA ILE A 67 -9.13 -10.55 5.94
C ILE A 67 -8.05 -9.73 5.24
N ALA A 68 -8.33 -9.26 4.02
CA ALA A 68 -7.36 -8.46 3.27
C ALA A 68 -7.07 -7.11 3.95
N LEU A 69 -8.09 -6.46 4.50
CA LEU A 69 -7.94 -5.19 5.23
C LEU A 69 -7.07 -5.37 6.49
N GLN A 70 -7.22 -6.48 7.20
CA GLN A 70 -6.39 -6.79 8.37
C GLN A 70 -4.97 -7.19 8.02
N ALA A 71 -4.79 -7.96 6.95
CA ALA A 71 -3.51 -8.57 6.61
C ALA A 71 -2.59 -7.67 5.76
N LYS A 72 -3.16 -6.71 5.02
CA LYS A 72 -2.43 -5.96 3.97
C LYS A 72 -2.36 -4.46 4.21
N PHE A 73 -2.89 -3.98 5.32
CA PHE A 73 -2.91 -2.57 5.72
C PHE A 73 -2.39 -2.40 7.14
N LEU A 74 -1.67 -1.32 7.39
CA LEU A 74 -1.26 -0.96 8.74
C LEU A 74 -2.49 -0.69 9.63
N PRO A 75 -2.39 -0.97 10.96
CA PRO A 75 -3.38 -0.50 11.93
C PRO A 75 -3.54 1.02 11.89
N GLY A 76 -4.77 1.50 11.99
CA GLY A 76 -5.11 2.93 12.00
C GLY A 76 -6.59 3.12 12.27
N ASP A 77 -6.98 4.34 12.64
CA ASP A 77 -8.35 4.65 13.08
C ASP A 77 -9.39 4.35 12.00
N ASP A 78 -9.14 4.76 10.77
CA ASP A 78 -10.05 4.54 9.66
C ASP A 78 -10.12 3.06 9.25
N ARG A 79 -9.01 2.31 9.37
CA ARG A 79 -9.03 0.86 9.19
C ARG A 79 -9.92 0.17 10.21
N GLU A 80 -9.78 0.50 11.49
CA GLU A 80 -10.59 -0.07 12.56
C GLU A 80 -12.07 0.31 12.42
N LEU A 81 -12.33 1.53 11.95
CA LEU A 81 -13.68 2.00 11.65
C LEU A 81 -14.32 1.19 10.52
N LEU A 82 -13.58 0.93 9.44
CA LEU A 82 -14.06 0.08 8.32
C LEU A 82 -14.30 -1.36 8.76
N LEU A 83 -13.41 -1.94 9.57
CA LEU A 83 -13.58 -3.30 10.09
C LEU A 83 -14.85 -3.42 10.94
N LYS A 84 -15.09 -2.43 11.82
CA LYS A 84 -16.29 -2.35 12.65
C LYS A 84 -17.56 -2.21 11.82
N PHE A 85 -17.52 -1.31 10.85
CA PHE A 85 -18.63 -1.06 9.95
C PHE A 85 -18.98 -2.31 9.12
N ALA A 86 -17.99 -2.88 8.44
CA ALA A 86 -18.18 -4.08 7.63
C ALA A 86 -18.69 -5.26 8.48
N GLY A 87 -18.12 -5.50 9.67
CA GLY A 87 -18.59 -6.54 10.58
C GLY A 87 -20.04 -6.34 11.07
N THR A 88 -20.48 -5.10 11.23
CA THR A 88 -21.88 -4.79 11.56
C THR A 88 -22.84 -5.11 10.40
N VAL A 89 -22.42 -4.86 9.18
CA VAL A 89 -23.21 -5.15 7.98
C VAL A 89 -23.35 -6.65 7.76
N GLU A 90 -22.33 -7.44 8.02
CA GLU A 90 -22.38 -8.89 7.91
C GLU A 90 -23.36 -9.52 8.88
N SER A 91 -23.39 -9.04 10.13
CA SER A 91 -24.26 -9.57 11.18
C SER A 91 -25.72 -9.15 11.05
N GLY A 92 -26.04 -8.19 10.17
CA GLY A 92 -27.37 -7.65 9.96
C GLY A 92 -27.87 -7.82 8.51
N THR A 93 -29.17 -7.87 8.32
CA THR A 93 -29.75 -7.80 6.98
C THR A 93 -29.74 -6.35 6.51
N VAL A 94 -29.00 -6.04 5.47
CA VAL A 94 -29.01 -4.70 4.84
C VAL A 94 -30.38 -4.46 4.22
N ALA A 95 -31.07 -3.45 4.70
CA ALA A 95 -32.44 -3.14 4.24
C ALA A 95 -32.45 -2.16 3.06
N GLN A 96 -31.44 -1.31 2.97
CA GLN A 96 -31.34 -0.29 1.92
C GLN A 96 -29.92 0.32 1.89
N TYR A 97 -29.39 0.54 0.70
CA TYR A 97 -28.23 1.39 0.47
C TYR A 97 -28.72 2.77 0.01
N GLY A 98 -28.29 3.83 0.67
CA GLY A 98 -28.43 5.19 0.20
C GLY A 98 -27.08 5.68 -0.32
N ASP A 99 -27.06 6.25 -1.51
CA ASP A 99 -25.87 6.81 -2.13
C ASP A 99 -26.20 8.23 -2.63
N ASP A 100 -25.49 9.22 -2.13
CA ASP A 100 -25.60 10.61 -2.57
C ASP A 100 -24.47 11.01 -3.54
N GLY A 101 -23.72 10.02 -4.01
CA GLY A 101 -22.55 10.20 -4.88
C GLY A 101 -21.24 10.45 -4.11
N VAL A 102 -21.31 10.81 -2.84
CA VAL A 102 -20.15 11.10 -1.98
C VAL A 102 -20.10 10.12 -0.82
N THR A 103 -21.23 9.96 -0.10
CA THR A 103 -21.30 9.13 1.10
C THR A 103 -22.27 7.98 0.87
N GLN A 104 -21.82 6.76 1.15
CA GLN A 104 -22.69 5.59 1.13
C GLN A 104 -23.25 5.34 2.52
N LYS A 105 -24.56 5.17 2.64
CA LYS A 105 -25.26 4.80 3.86
C LYS A 105 -25.80 3.39 3.74
N ALA A 106 -25.62 2.59 4.76
CA ALA A 106 -26.25 1.28 4.85
C ALA A 106 -27.22 1.27 6.03
N THR A 107 -28.47 0.94 5.75
CA THR A 107 -29.47 0.72 6.79
C THR A 107 -29.45 -0.75 7.16
N VAL A 108 -29.00 -1.06 8.39
CA VAL A 108 -28.86 -2.43 8.89
C VAL A 108 -30.05 -2.74 9.80
N LYS A 109 -30.75 -3.84 9.56
CA LYS A 109 -31.75 -4.40 10.47
C LYS A 109 -31.04 -5.18 11.56
N SER A 110 -31.12 -4.67 12.77
CA SER A 110 -30.68 -5.38 13.98
C SER A 110 -31.89 -5.84 14.76
N GLY A 111 -32.27 -7.11 14.63
CA GLY A 111 -33.44 -7.67 15.33
C GLY A 111 -34.79 -7.31 14.66
N ILE A 112 -35.89 -7.63 15.36
CA ILE A 112 -37.26 -7.56 14.82
C ILE A 112 -37.77 -6.12 14.64
N SER A 113 -37.15 -5.10 15.22
CA SER A 113 -37.69 -3.72 15.24
C SER A 113 -36.71 -2.56 15.22
N SER A 114 -35.40 -2.75 15.19
CA SER A 114 -34.48 -1.64 15.12
C SER A 114 -33.75 -1.56 13.79
N LYS A 115 -33.87 -0.42 13.10
CA LYS A 115 -33.04 -0.06 11.96
C LYS A 115 -31.97 0.89 12.45
N THR A 116 -30.72 0.60 12.20
CA THR A 116 -29.62 1.50 12.51
C THR A 116 -28.96 1.92 11.20
N ASP A 117 -28.92 3.23 10.97
CA ASP A 117 -28.19 3.77 9.84
C ASP A 117 -26.70 3.83 10.20
N ALA A 118 -25.90 3.09 9.47
CA ALA A 118 -24.46 3.16 9.55
C ALA A 118 -23.93 4.00 8.39
N ILE A 119 -23.18 5.05 8.70
CA ILE A 119 -22.57 5.94 7.70
C ILE A 119 -21.18 5.43 7.42
N VAL A 120 -20.91 5.17 6.16
CA VAL A 120 -19.55 4.84 5.69
C VAL A 120 -18.72 6.11 5.66
N PRO A 121 -17.58 6.17 6.34
CA PRO A 121 -16.67 7.28 6.15
C PRO A 121 -16.13 7.26 4.70
N ASN A 122 -16.17 8.41 4.04
CA ASN A 122 -15.59 8.61 2.72
C ASN A 122 -15.11 10.07 2.58
N PRO A 123 -13.85 10.28 2.16
CA PRO A 123 -12.84 9.24 1.98
C PRO A 123 -12.35 8.66 3.32
N VAL A 124 -11.72 7.46 3.27
CA VAL A 124 -10.97 6.88 4.38
C VAL A 124 -9.48 6.99 4.10
N ILE A 125 -8.70 7.20 5.14
CA ILE A 125 -7.24 7.27 5.07
C ILE A 125 -6.67 5.93 5.52
N LEU A 126 -5.97 5.25 4.64
CA LEU A 126 -5.40 3.93 4.89
C LEU A 126 -3.94 3.87 4.45
N ALA A 127 -3.15 3.06 5.13
CA ALA A 127 -1.75 2.79 4.82
C ALA A 127 -1.55 1.31 4.40
N PRO A 128 -1.73 0.97 3.14
CA PRO A 128 -1.44 -0.38 2.64
C PRO A 128 0.06 -0.67 2.61
N TYR A 129 0.44 -1.96 2.81
CA TYR A 129 1.80 -2.41 2.53
C TYR A 129 2.03 -2.41 1.02
N ARG A 130 2.77 -1.42 0.49
CA ARG A 130 2.97 -1.22 -0.96
C ARG A 130 4.33 -0.66 -1.35
N THR A 131 5.25 -0.61 -0.40
CA THR A 131 6.67 -0.29 -0.61
C THR A 131 7.55 -1.15 0.31
N PHE A 132 8.85 -0.89 0.36
CA PHE A 132 9.78 -1.57 1.24
C PHE A 132 9.37 -1.45 2.71
N LEU A 133 9.49 -2.55 3.48
CA LEU A 133 9.12 -2.58 4.90
C LEU A 133 10.06 -1.78 5.81
N GLU A 134 11.22 -1.41 5.30
CA GLU A 134 12.23 -0.61 5.99
C GLU A 134 11.87 0.88 6.05
N VAL A 135 10.87 1.31 5.31
CA VAL A 135 10.37 2.69 5.29
C VAL A 135 8.90 2.73 5.73
N GLU A 136 8.44 3.91 6.09
CA GLU A 136 7.03 4.14 6.41
C GLU A 136 6.16 3.84 5.19
N GLN A 137 4.99 3.20 5.45
CA GLN A 137 4.04 2.93 4.38
C GLN A 137 3.19 4.17 4.16
N PRO A 138 3.18 4.77 2.97
CA PRO A 138 2.45 6.00 2.71
C PRO A 138 0.96 5.84 2.92
N GLU A 139 0.36 6.80 3.63
CA GLU A 139 -1.08 6.92 3.73
C GLU A 139 -1.68 7.43 2.40
N SER A 140 -2.89 7.01 2.12
CA SER A 140 -3.65 7.47 0.96
C SER A 140 -5.13 7.53 1.25
N SER A 141 -5.80 8.42 0.53
CA SER A 141 -7.26 8.49 0.52
C SER A 141 -7.84 7.39 -0.34
N PHE A 142 -8.86 6.72 0.19
CA PHE A 142 -9.63 5.72 -0.54
C PHE A 142 -11.12 5.99 -0.43
N ILE A 143 -11.84 5.66 -1.49
CA ILE A 143 -13.29 5.60 -1.47
C ILE A 143 -13.70 4.15 -1.23
N PHE A 144 -14.39 3.92 -0.13
CA PHE A 144 -14.96 2.63 0.17
C PHE A 144 -16.36 2.52 -0.44
N ARG A 145 -16.68 1.36 -1.03
CA ARG A 145 -18.01 1.06 -1.62
C ARG A 145 -18.43 -0.35 -1.26
N MET A 146 -19.75 -0.48 -1.09
CA MET A 146 -20.41 -1.77 -0.91
C MET A 146 -21.55 -1.93 -1.91
N ARG A 147 -21.84 -3.16 -2.25
CA ARG A 147 -23.03 -3.54 -3.04
C ARG A 147 -23.48 -4.95 -2.69
N ASP A 148 -24.71 -5.28 -3.05
CA ASP A 148 -25.15 -6.67 -2.98
C ASP A 148 -24.34 -7.54 -3.95
N SER A 149 -24.02 -8.75 -3.50
CA SER A 149 -23.33 -9.74 -4.32
C SER A 149 -24.35 -10.58 -5.09
N ASP A 150 -24.07 -10.86 -6.36
CA ASP A 150 -24.88 -11.74 -7.20
C ASP A 150 -25.03 -13.17 -6.63
N ARG A 151 -24.13 -13.56 -5.71
CA ARG A 151 -24.12 -14.85 -5.03
C ARG A 151 -24.77 -14.83 -3.66
N GLY A 152 -25.41 -13.72 -3.29
CA GLY A 152 -25.90 -13.42 -1.96
C GLY A 152 -24.85 -12.86 -1.04
N GLY A 153 -25.27 -12.02 -0.06
CA GLY A 153 -24.38 -11.30 0.84
C GLY A 153 -23.90 -9.96 0.26
N VAL A 154 -22.81 -9.45 0.81
CA VAL A 154 -22.26 -8.12 0.49
C VAL A 154 -20.89 -8.24 -0.15
N SER A 155 -20.61 -7.43 -1.14
CA SER A 155 -19.28 -7.25 -1.73
C SER A 155 -18.76 -5.85 -1.42
N CYS A 156 -17.46 -5.76 -1.11
CA CYS A 156 -16.78 -4.53 -0.74
C CYS A 156 -15.65 -4.22 -1.72
N ALA A 157 -15.36 -2.94 -1.92
CA ALA A 157 -14.25 -2.46 -2.74
C ALA A 157 -13.62 -1.19 -2.15
N LEU A 158 -12.32 -1.01 -2.43
CA LEU A 158 -11.59 0.24 -2.20
C LEU A 158 -11.12 0.80 -3.55
N PHE A 159 -11.37 2.08 -3.76
CA PHE A 159 -10.94 2.83 -4.93
C PHE A 159 -9.89 3.84 -4.51
N GLU A 160 -8.72 3.87 -5.15
CA GLU A 160 -7.70 4.88 -4.86
C GLU A 160 -8.22 6.28 -5.23
N ALA A 161 -8.01 7.25 -4.34
CA ALA A 161 -8.54 8.60 -4.47
C ALA A 161 -7.48 9.70 -4.26
N ASP A 162 -6.20 9.37 -4.35
CA ASP A 162 -5.07 10.28 -4.19
C ASP A 162 -4.32 10.58 -5.49
N GLY A 163 -4.80 10.06 -6.62
CA GLY A 163 -4.15 10.22 -7.93
C GLY A 163 -2.79 9.54 -8.04
N GLY A 164 -2.44 8.66 -7.09
CA GLY A 164 -1.17 7.96 -7.05
C GLY A 164 -0.02 8.78 -6.45
N ALA A 165 -0.32 9.87 -5.73
CA ALA A 165 0.69 10.74 -5.10
C ALA A 165 1.62 9.98 -4.14
N TRP A 166 1.10 8.95 -3.48
CA TRP A 166 1.86 8.06 -2.60
C TRP A 166 3.12 7.46 -3.23
N ARG A 167 3.15 7.30 -4.56
CA ARG A 167 4.31 6.71 -5.25
C ARG A 167 5.54 7.59 -5.13
N ASN A 168 5.36 8.90 -5.25
CA ASN A 168 6.47 9.85 -5.11
C ASN A 168 6.97 9.91 -3.67
N GLU A 169 6.06 9.89 -2.70
CA GLU A 169 6.40 9.84 -1.27
C GLU A 169 7.20 8.59 -0.96
N ALA A 170 6.70 7.39 -1.31
CA ALA A 170 7.41 6.14 -1.11
C ALA A 170 8.82 6.15 -1.73
N MET A 171 8.97 6.63 -2.96
CA MET A 171 10.28 6.70 -3.62
C MET A 171 11.24 7.66 -2.90
N SER A 172 10.74 8.77 -2.40
CA SER A 172 11.51 9.74 -1.63
C SER A 172 11.98 9.15 -0.29
N ASP A 173 11.10 8.43 0.40
CA ASP A 173 11.42 7.78 1.68
C ASP A 173 12.43 6.65 1.52
N VAL A 174 12.29 5.84 0.48
CA VAL A 174 13.28 4.81 0.13
C VAL A 174 14.65 5.45 -0.17
N ALA A 175 14.67 6.53 -0.94
CA ALA A 175 15.92 7.24 -1.23
C ALA A 175 16.56 7.83 0.03
N ALA A 176 15.76 8.48 0.90
CA ALA A 176 16.22 9.04 2.16
C ALA A 176 16.75 7.96 3.11
N TYR A 177 16.06 6.81 3.19
CA TYR A 177 16.52 5.66 3.97
C TYR A 177 17.88 5.17 3.49
N ILE A 178 18.06 4.97 2.19
CA ILE A 178 19.33 4.49 1.61
C ILE A 178 20.46 5.48 1.89
N ILE A 179 20.24 6.78 1.68
CA ILE A 179 21.23 7.82 1.96
C ILE A 179 21.65 7.79 3.43
N LYS A 180 20.68 7.72 4.34
CA LYS A 180 20.94 7.64 5.80
C LYS A 180 21.78 6.42 6.16
N GLN A 181 21.44 5.26 5.61
CA GLN A 181 22.15 4.02 5.90
C GLN A 181 23.58 4.00 5.33
N LEU A 182 23.77 4.53 4.13
CA LEU A 182 25.10 4.60 3.50
C LEU A 182 25.99 5.64 4.19
N SER A 183 25.44 6.80 4.59
CA SER A 183 26.18 7.84 5.32
C SER A 183 26.59 7.40 6.73
N GLY A 184 25.85 6.50 7.36
CA GLY A 184 26.20 5.92 8.68
C GLY A 184 27.18 4.75 8.64
N ARG A 185 27.49 4.24 7.45
CA ARG A 185 28.49 3.19 7.24
C ARG A 185 29.77 3.85 6.76
N ASN A 186 30.92 3.54 7.40
CA ASN A 186 32.23 3.90 6.84
C ASN A 186 32.38 3.15 5.51
N LEU A 187 32.00 3.81 4.43
CA LEU A 187 32.36 3.33 3.10
C LEU A 187 33.88 3.39 3.00
N PRO A 188 34.57 2.34 2.53
CA PRO A 188 36.00 2.42 2.25
C PRO A 188 36.25 3.58 1.26
N GLU A 189 37.31 4.36 1.53
CA GLU A 189 37.76 5.48 0.69
C GLU A 189 38.25 5.00 -0.69
#